data_042e5e7256087c7e1c3e729950f1e64f
#
_entry.id   042e5e7256087c7e1c3e729950f1e64f
#
_cell.length_a   1.000
_cell.length_b   1.000
_cell.length_c   1.000
_cell.angle_alpha   90.00
_cell.angle_beta   90.00
_cell.angle_gamma   90.00
#
_symmetry.space_group_name_H-M   'P 1'
#
loop_
_entity.id
_entity.type
_entity.pdbx_description
1 polymer ?
#
loop_
_entity_poly.entity_id
_entity_poly.type
_entity_poly.pdbx_seq_one_letter_code
_entity_poly.pdbx_strand_id
1 'polypeptide(L)'
;MGFVTDLFGADDAMKAAEISQKGYQDAEEIYRVAGKDATKWFNPFYDMGKMGTKNIMSMYGPEGERDYSQFTNSPGYQFALEQGNRAVGNSGAARGMNMSGAQLKALNRFGQGTASQGFNNWFNQQMQMSGQGQNAANSMANVGMQTAGGMANMRTGGADARASGYLAKAGIKGGIANSVLDGAIAAAGGGG
;
A
#
# COMPACT_ATOMS: atom_id res chain seq x y z
N MET A 1 23.83 -47.21 -28.96
CA MET A 1 22.48 -46.64 -28.78
C MET A 1 22.41 -45.58 -27.66
N GLY A 2 23.42 -45.41 -26.79
CA GLY A 2 23.44 -44.41 -25.70
C GLY A 2 23.61 -42.95 -26.18
N PHE A 3 24.24 -42.71 -27.30
CA PHE A 3 24.60 -41.39 -27.82
C PHE A 3 23.40 -40.44 -28.12
N VAL A 4 22.29 -41.05 -28.56
CA VAL A 4 21.09 -40.29 -28.97
C VAL A 4 20.23 -39.92 -27.72
N THR A 5 20.22 -40.79 -26.71
CA THR A 5 19.46 -40.53 -25.48
C THR A 5 20.01 -39.38 -24.63
N ASP A 6 21.34 -39.20 -24.59
CA ASP A 6 21.97 -38.12 -23.84
C ASP A 6 21.78 -36.74 -24.49
N LEU A 7 21.69 -36.71 -25.84
CA LEU A 7 21.43 -35.47 -26.57
C LEU A 7 19.98 -34.95 -26.34
N PHE A 8 19.02 -35.88 -26.30
CA PHE A 8 17.63 -35.57 -25.98
C PHE A 8 17.42 -35.13 -24.53
N GLY A 9 18.15 -35.71 -23.59
CA GLY A 9 18.09 -35.33 -22.18
C GLY A 9 18.61 -33.92 -21.90
N ALA A 10 19.61 -33.44 -22.68
CA ALA A 10 20.13 -32.08 -22.57
C ALA A 10 19.09 -31.05 -23.04
N ASP A 11 18.38 -31.32 -24.11
CA ASP A 11 17.35 -30.41 -24.63
C ASP A 11 16.10 -30.40 -23.72
N ASP A 12 15.75 -31.54 -23.13
CA ASP A 12 14.64 -31.60 -22.18
C ASP A 12 14.97 -30.87 -20.86
N ALA A 13 16.21 -30.97 -20.38
CA ALA A 13 16.66 -30.18 -19.23
C ALA A 13 16.59 -28.66 -19.48
N MET A 14 16.95 -28.22 -20.68
CA MET A 14 16.83 -26.82 -21.08
C MET A 14 15.38 -26.37 -21.20
N LYS A 15 14.50 -27.19 -21.78
CA LYS A 15 13.06 -26.90 -21.84
C LYS A 15 12.43 -26.83 -20.44
N ALA A 16 12.79 -27.75 -19.54
CA ALA A 16 12.32 -27.73 -18.17
C ALA A 16 12.75 -26.44 -17.43
N ALA A 17 14.00 -26.02 -17.63
CA ALA A 17 14.53 -24.76 -17.08
C ALA A 17 13.81 -23.54 -17.66
N GLU A 18 13.49 -23.54 -18.96
CA GLU A 18 12.75 -22.47 -19.63
C GLU A 18 11.30 -22.37 -19.12
N ILE A 19 10.61 -23.51 -18.98
CA ILE A 19 9.25 -23.58 -18.39
C ILE A 19 9.26 -23.07 -16.98
N SER A 20 10.22 -23.50 -16.15
CA SER A 20 10.35 -23.03 -14.78
C SER A 20 10.58 -21.52 -14.73
N GLN A 21 11.47 -21.01 -15.55
CA GLN A 21 11.75 -19.57 -15.63
C GLN A 21 10.50 -18.79 -16.02
N LYS A 22 9.74 -19.26 -17.01
CA LYS A 22 8.48 -18.63 -17.39
C LYS A 22 7.48 -18.63 -16.23
N GLY A 23 7.36 -19.73 -15.50
CA GLY A 23 6.53 -19.82 -14.30
C GLY A 23 6.93 -18.78 -13.23
N TYR A 24 8.22 -18.57 -13.01
CA TYR A 24 8.69 -17.51 -12.10
C TYR A 24 8.37 -16.11 -12.61
N GLN A 25 8.46 -15.83 -13.91
CA GLN A 25 8.08 -14.55 -14.51
C GLN A 25 6.58 -14.30 -14.38
N ASP A 26 5.75 -15.28 -14.66
CA ASP A 26 4.30 -15.19 -14.51
C ASP A 26 3.92 -14.95 -13.04
N ALA A 27 4.58 -15.63 -12.09
CA ALA A 27 4.39 -15.40 -10.67
C ALA A 27 4.83 -13.99 -10.23
N GLU A 28 5.94 -13.47 -10.74
CA GLU A 28 6.39 -12.08 -10.49
C GLU A 28 5.32 -11.08 -10.93
N GLU A 29 4.72 -11.27 -12.11
CA GLU A 29 3.65 -10.41 -12.61
C GLU A 29 2.41 -10.48 -11.73
N ILE A 30 2.00 -11.67 -11.27
CA ILE A 30 0.89 -11.85 -10.32
C ILE A 30 1.16 -11.07 -9.03
N TYR A 31 2.36 -11.18 -8.45
CA TYR A 31 2.74 -10.41 -7.26
C TYR A 31 2.65 -8.90 -7.51
N ARG A 32 3.13 -8.43 -8.65
CA ARG A 32 3.11 -7.03 -9.04
C ARG A 32 1.69 -6.48 -9.17
N VAL A 33 0.80 -7.23 -9.81
CA VAL A 33 -0.61 -6.85 -9.98
C VAL A 33 -1.33 -6.87 -8.63
N ALA A 34 -1.18 -7.95 -7.87
CA ALA A 34 -1.79 -8.09 -6.55
C ALA A 34 -1.34 -6.97 -5.59
N GLY A 35 -0.06 -6.61 -5.61
CA GLY A 35 0.46 -5.50 -4.81
C GLY A 35 -0.15 -4.16 -5.19
N LYS A 36 -0.29 -3.87 -6.48
CA LYS A 36 -0.95 -2.65 -6.97
C LYS A 36 -2.43 -2.59 -6.59
N ASP A 37 -3.13 -3.70 -6.73
CA ASP A 37 -4.56 -3.74 -6.41
C ASP A 37 -4.78 -3.65 -4.90
N ALA A 38 -3.97 -4.31 -4.08
CA ALA A 38 -4.03 -4.19 -2.63
C ALA A 38 -3.81 -2.73 -2.18
N THR A 39 -2.85 -2.00 -2.77
CA THR A 39 -2.63 -0.58 -2.42
C THR A 39 -3.80 0.31 -2.79
N LYS A 40 -4.53 0.03 -3.87
CA LYS A 40 -5.72 0.80 -4.27
C LYS A 40 -6.82 0.80 -3.18
N TRP A 41 -6.97 -0.31 -2.44
CA TRP A 41 -7.93 -0.40 -1.35
C TRP A 41 -7.64 0.58 -0.20
N PHE A 42 -6.37 0.92 0.02
CA PHE A 42 -5.96 1.83 1.08
C PHE A 42 -5.98 3.30 0.65
N ASN A 43 -5.97 3.60 -0.66
CA ASN A 43 -5.94 4.97 -1.16
C ASN A 43 -7.01 5.89 -0.58
N PRO A 44 -8.30 5.50 -0.49
CA PRO A 44 -9.33 6.37 0.08
C PRO A 44 -9.04 6.75 1.54
N PHE A 45 -8.55 5.80 2.35
CA PHE A 45 -8.20 6.04 3.74
C PHE A 45 -6.94 6.90 3.88
N TYR A 46 -5.96 6.68 3.01
CA TYR A 46 -4.76 7.50 2.95
C TYR A 46 -5.08 8.95 2.58
N ASP A 47 -5.92 9.18 1.58
CA ASP A 47 -6.34 10.51 1.15
C ASP A 47 -7.19 11.21 2.24
N MET A 48 -8.07 10.48 2.91
CA MET A 48 -8.80 10.97 4.06
C MET A 48 -7.85 11.41 5.19
N GLY A 49 -6.80 10.64 5.47
CA GLY A 49 -5.78 11.00 6.44
C GLY A 49 -5.00 12.24 6.06
N LYS A 50 -4.65 12.40 4.79
CA LYS A 50 -4.03 13.64 4.27
C LYS A 50 -4.93 14.84 4.47
N MET A 51 -6.25 14.70 4.25
CA MET A 51 -7.23 15.75 4.48
C MET A 51 -7.26 16.13 5.96
N GLY A 52 -7.37 15.16 6.87
CA GLY A 52 -7.36 15.41 8.31
C GLY A 52 -6.09 16.14 8.77
N THR A 53 -4.94 15.66 8.33
CA THR A 53 -3.64 16.29 8.63
C THR A 53 -3.56 17.71 8.07
N LYS A 54 -3.97 17.92 6.82
CA LYS A 54 -3.99 19.25 6.19
C LYS A 54 -4.88 20.23 6.96
N ASN A 55 -6.07 19.79 7.38
CA ASN A 55 -7.00 20.63 8.13
C ASN A 55 -6.45 21.01 9.50
N ILE A 56 -5.73 20.10 10.17
CA ILE A 56 -5.04 20.40 11.43
C ILE A 56 -3.89 21.39 11.18
N MET A 57 -3.08 21.13 10.17
CA MET A 57 -1.90 21.95 9.86
C MET A 57 -2.28 23.38 9.42
N SER A 58 -3.41 23.56 8.74
CA SER A 58 -3.88 24.89 8.34
C SER A 58 -4.19 25.80 9.53
N MET A 59 -4.48 25.22 10.71
CA MET A 59 -4.67 25.99 11.94
C MET A 59 -3.36 26.54 12.52
N TYR A 60 -2.22 25.95 12.13
CA TYR A 60 -0.88 26.35 12.56
C TYR A 60 -0.12 26.94 11.36
N GLY A 61 -0.67 28.01 10.78
CA GLY A 61 -0.04 28.71 9.65
C GLY A 61 1.38 29.20 9.96
N PRO A 62 2.19 29.48 8.93
CA PRO A 62 3.47 30.14 9.12
C PRO A 62 3.25 31.49 9.84
N GLU A 63 4.11 31.84 10.78
CA GLU A 63 4.07 33.08 11.56
C GLU A 63 3.02 33.15 12.70
N GLY A 64 2.41 32.01 13.09
CA GLY A 64 1.49 31.97 14.24
C GLY A 64 0.08 32.45 13.95
N GLU A 65 -0.26 32.78 12.70
CA GLU A 65 -1.65 32.96 12.27
C GLU A 65 -2.41 31.65 12.38
N ARG A 66 -3.48 31.67 13.17
CA ARG A 66 -4.36 30.52 13.36
C ARG A 66 -5.57 30.67 12.44
N ASP A 67 -5.66 29.80 11.43
CA ASP A 67 -6.82 29.74 10.55
C ASP A 67 -7.82 28.68 11.03
N TYR A 68 -8.92 29.13 11.59
CA TYR A 68 -10.03 28.28 12.02
C TYR A 68 -11.13 28.14 10.96
N SER A 69 -10.92 28.62 9.74
CA SER A 69 -11.94 28.65 8.68
C SER A 69 -12.49 27.25 8.36
N GLN A 70 -11.65 26.24 8.38
CA GLN A 70 -12.05 24.84 8.14
C GLN A 70 -13.04 24.32 9.21
N PHE A 71 -12.89 24.77 10.44
CA PHE A 71 -13.84 24.47 11.52
C PHE A 71 -15.09 25.32 11.41
N THR A 72 -14.95 26.65 11.32
CA THR A 72 -16.08 27.58 11.34
C THR A 72 -17.01 27.43 10.14
N ASN A 73 -16.49 26.99 8.98
CA ASN A 73 -17.25 26.69 7.79
C ASN A 73 -17.76 25.25 7.74
N SER A 74 -17.47 24.42 8.74
CA SER A 74 -17.96 23.04 8.76
C SER A 74 -19.50 23.01 8.87
N PRO A 75 -20.20 22.16 8.07
CA PRO A 75 -21.66 22.10 8.10
C PRO A 75 -22.23 21.78 9.49
N GLY A 76 -21.55 20.93 10.26
CA GLY A 76 -21.97 20.55 11.61
C GLY A 76 -21.95 21.72 12.59
N TYR A 77 -20.89 22.54 12.55
CA TYR A 77 -20.79 23.73 13.40
C TYR A 77 -21.83 24.78 13.00
N GLN A 78 -21.96 25.05 11.70
CA GLN A 78 -22.95 26.03 11.17
C GLN A 78 -24.38 25.63 11.56
N PHE A 79 -24.73 24.36 11.38
CA PHE A 79 -26.05 23.84 11.75
C PHE A 79 -26.32 23.98 13.26
N ALA A 80 -25.35 23.58 14.10
CA ALA A 80 -25.49 23.67 15.56
C ALA A 80 -25.65 25.13 16.02
N LEU A 81 -24.88 26.06 15.45
CA LEU A 81 -24.96 27.48 15.75
C LEU A 81 -26.31 28.08 15.37
N GLU A 82 -26.80 27.76 14.17
CA GLU A 82 -28.08 28.24 13.66
C GLU A 82 -29.26 27.73 14.50
N GLN A 83 -29.32 26.41 14.76
CA GLN A 83 -30.39 25.81 15.55
C GLN A 83 -30.41 26.33 16.98
N GLY A 84 -29.26 26.50 17.59
CA GLY A 84 -29.19 27.00 18.93
C GLY A 84 -29.54 28.49 19.03
N ASN A 85 -29.13 29.32 18.08
CA ASN A 85 -29.54 30.72 18.01
C ASN A 85 -31.05 30.86 17.89
N ARG A 86 -31.70 30.01 17.06
CA ARG A 86 -33.16 29.93 16.94
C ARG A 86 -33.81 29.51 18.26
N ALA A 87 -33.28 28.50 18.95
CA ALA A 87 -33.81 27.99 20.23
C ALA A 87 -33.75 29.05 21.34
N VAL A 88 -32.60 29.76 21.46
CA VAL A 88 -32.44 30.84 22.45
C VAL A 88 -33.35 32.02 22.09
N GLY A 89 -33.46 32.37 20.80
CA GLY A 89 -34.35 33.44 20.32
C GLY A 89 -35.82 33.16 20.66
N ASN A 90 -36.30 31.95 20.31
CA ASN A 90 -37.68 31.52 20.60
C ASN A 90 -37.98 31.49 22.09
N SER A 91 -37.05 31.02 22.92
CA SER A 91 -37.16 31.02 24.36
C SER A 91 -37.25 32.44 24.95
N GLY A 92 -36.49 33.38 24.42
CA GLY A 92 -36.55 34.79 24.77
C GLY A 92 -37.87 35.43 24.38
N ALA A 93 -38.34 35.16 23.16
CA ALA A 93 -39.64 35.65 22.68
C ALA A 93 -40.83 35.14 23.51
N ALA A 94 -40.83 33.85 23.83
CA ALA A 94 -41.87 33.24 24.68
C ALA A 94 -41.99 33.86 26.13
N ARG A 95 -40.89 34.44 26.60
CA ARG A 95 -40.84 35.12 27.92
C ARG A 95 -41.01 36.63 27.83
N GLY A 96 -41.29 37.17 26.63
CA GLY A 96 -41.41 38.61 26.44
C GLY A 96 -40.10 39.39 26.60
N MET A 97 -38.95 38.70 26.59
CA MET A 97 -37.63 39.27 26.84
C MET A 97 -36.80 39.48 25.54
N ASN A 98 -37.46 39.70 24.39
CA ASN A 98 -36.80 40.00 23.16
C ASN A 98 -35.86 41.22 23.31
N MET A 99 -34.61 41.08 22.87
CA MET A 99 -33.58 42.11 22.96
C MET A 99 -33.16 42.46 24.40
N SER A 100 -33.44 41.62 25.38
CA SER A 100 -32.97 41.91 26.74
C SER A 100 -31.49 41.56 26.93
N GLY A 101 -30.80 42.27 27.87
CA GLY A 101 -29.41 41.96 28.18
C GLY A 101 -29.21 40.49 28.68
N ALA A 102 -30.25 39.91 29.31
CA ALA A 102 -30.21 38.48 29.68
C ALA A 102 -30.20 37.54 28.46
N GLN A 103 -30.96 37.85 27.44
CA GLN A 103 -30.98 37.09 26.18
C GLN A 103 -29.65 37.19 25.42
N LEU A 104 -29.07 38.41 25.36
CA LEU A 104 -27.75 38.60 24.76
C LEU A 104 -26.66 37.78 25.49
N LYS A 105 -26.69 37.74 26.83
CA LYS A 105 -25.79 36.89 27.62
C LYS A 105 -26.01 35.41 27.33
N ALA A 106 -27.24 34.95 27.17
CA ALA A 106 -27.56 33.57 26.83
C ALA A 106 -27.05 33.17 25.44
N LEU A 107 -27.23 34.04 24.44
CA LEU A 107 -26.69 33.84 23.10
C LEU A 107 -25.16 33.77 23.07
N ASN A 108 -24.52 34.65 23.85
CA ASN A 108 -23.06 34.68 23.93
C ASN A 108 -22.50 33.41 24.60
N ARG A 109 -23.10 32.98 25.72
CA ARG A 109 -22.74 31.71 26.40
C ARG A 109 -22.97 30.50 25.49
N PHE A 110 -24.09 30.48 24.77
CA PHE A 110 -24.39 29.39 23.83
C PHE A 110 -23.35 29.38 22.69
N GLY A 111 -23.05 30.54 22.08
CA GLY A 111 -22.04 30.62 21.01
C GLY A 111 -20.66 30.15 21.46
N GLN A 112 -20.21 30.58 22.66
CA GLN A 112 -18.93 30.15 23.24
C GLN A 112 -18.91 28.64 23.53
N GLY A 113 -20.00 28.11 24.12
CA GLY A 113 -20.13 26.67 24.39
C GLY A 113 -20.12 25.84 23.11
N THR A 114 -20.90 26.24 22.12
CA THR A 114 -20.97 25.59 20.79
C THR A 114 -19.64 25.63 20.08
N ALA A 115 -18.94 26.78 20.13
CA ALA A 115 -17.62 26.92 19.52
C ALA A 115 -16.59 25.99 20.17
N SER A 116 -16.54 25.98 21.52
CA SER A 116 -15.58 25.16 22.27
C SER A 116 -15.84 23.65 22.07
N GLN A 117 -17.08 23.23 22.25
CA GLN A 117 -17.44 21.82 22.12
C GLN A 117 -17.37 21.33 20.68
N GLY A 118 -17.86 22.16 19.74
CA GLY A 118 -17.80 21.89 18.32
C GLY A 118 -16.37 21.78 17.80
N PHE A 119 -15.49 22.66 18.27
CA PHE A 119 -14.07 22.62 17.93
C PHE A 119 -13.40 21.33 18.41
N ASN A 120 -13.61 20.95 19.67
CA ASN A 120 -13.03 19.72 20.21
C ASN A 120 -13.51 18.48 19.43
N ASN A 121 -14.80 18.41 19.11
CA ASN A 121 -15.34 17.31 18.31
C ASN A 121 -14.75 17.28 16.89
N TRP A 122 -14.70 18.43 16.23
CA TRP A 122 -14.11 18.56 14.90
C TRP A 122 -12.63 18.19 14.92
N PHE A 123 -11.86 18.71 15.86
CA PHE A 123 -10.44 18.41 16.01
C PHE A 123 -10.18 16.92 16.21
N ASN A 124 -10.96 16.27 17.10
CA ASN A 124 -10.86 14.83 17.31
C ASN A 124 -11.20 14.04 16.05
N GLN A 125 -12.18 14.47 15.27
CA GLN A 125 -12.46 13.86 13.95
C GLN A 125 -11.27 13.98 13.00
N GLN A 126 -10.65 15.17 12.92
CA GLN A 126 -9.46 15.35 12.07
C GLN A 126 -8.29 14.46 12.52
N MET A 127 -8.08 14.34 13.83
CA MET A 127 -7.06 13.45 14.41
C MET A 127 -7.34 11.98 14.08
N GLN A 128 -8.59 11.54 14.18
CA GLN A 128 -8.98 10.17 13.79
C GLN A 128 -8.75 9.92 12.30
N MET A 129 -9.13 10.86 11.43
CA MET A 129 -8.88 10.78 9.99
C MET A 129 -7.38 10.69 9.71
N SER A 130 -6.56 11.52 10.35
CA SER A 130 -5.10 11.49 10.23
C SER A 130 -4.53 10.13 10.66
N GLY A 131 -5.00 9.57 11.78
CA GLY A 131 -4.61 8.25 12.27
C GLY A 131 -4.97 7.12 11.30
N GLN A 132 -6.16 7.16 10.71
CA GLN A 132 -6.56 6.20 9.68
C GLN A 132 -5.66 6.27 8.45
N GLY A 133 -5.29 7.49 8.02
CA GLY A 133 -4.36 7.69 6.92
C GLY A 133 -2.96 7.13 7.22
N GLN A 134 -2.48 7.31 8.44
CA GLN A 134 -1.20 6.74 8.87
C GLN A 134 -1.23 5.20 8.87
N ASN A 135 -2.33 4.60 9.36
CA ASN A 135 -2.52 3.16 9.30
C ASN A 135 -2.59 2.63 7.86
N ALA A 136 -3.28 3.35 6.97
CA ALA A 136 -3.32 3.03 5.55
C ALA A 136 -1.92 3.11 4.92
N ALA A 137 -1.14 4.16 5.21
CA ALA A 137 0.23 4.31 4.73
C ALA A 137 1.13 3.15 5.19
N ASN A 138 1.03 2.75 6.46
CA ASN A 138 1.77 1.60 6.99
C ASN A 138 1.35 0.29 6.29
N SER A 139 0.06 0.09 6.05
CA SER A 139 -0.45 -1.08 5.33
C SER A 139 0.05 -1.12 3.89
N MET A 140 0.05 0.03 3.19
CA MET A 140 0.59 0.15 1.83
C MET A 140 2.10 -0.15 1.81
N ALA A 141 2.86 0.35 2.78
CA ALA A 141 4.29 0.06 2.90
C ALA A 141 4.55 -1.44 3.15
N ASN A 142 3.77 -2.08 4.01
CA ASN A 142 3.87 -3.52 4.27
C ASN A 142 3.54 -4.35 3.02
N VAL A 143 2.47 -4.03 2.30
CA VAL A 143 2.14 -4.66 1.01
C VAL A 143 3.27 -4.45 0.02
N GLY A 144 3.83 -3.25 -0.06
CA GLY A 144 4.96 -2.94 -0.92
C GLY A 144 6.19 -3.80 -0.62
N MET A 145 6.56 -3.94 0.66
CA MET A 145 7.69 -4.78 1.09
C MET A 145 7.44 -6.27 0.80
N GLN A 146 6.25 -6.79 1.09
CA GLN A 146 5.90 -8.19 0.80
C GLN A 146 5.91 -8.46 -0.71
N THR A 147 5.37 -7.54 -1.50
CA THR A 147 5.38 -7.62 -2.96
C THR A 147 6.81 -7.61 -3.51
N ALA A 148 7.64 -6.68 -3.04
CA ALA A 148 9.05 -6.60 -3.44
C ALA A 148 9.84 -7.86 -3.05
N GLY A 149 9.63 -8.37 -1.85
CA GLY A 149 10.23 -9.63 -1.40
C GLY A 149 9.80 -10.83 -2.23
N GLY A 150 8.50 -10.94 -2.53
CA GLY A 150 7.96 -11.96 -3.42
C GLY A 150 8.56 -11.91 -4.82
N MET A 151 8.63 -10.73 -5.43
CA MET A 151 9.25 -10.53 -6.74
C MET A 151 10.74 -10.86 -6.73
N ALA A 152 11.48 -10.48 -5.68
CA ALA A 152 12.89 -10.81 -5.55
C ALA A 152 13.10 -12.34 -5.49
N ASN A 153 12.30 -13.05 -4.71
CA ASN A 153 12.36 -14.50 -4.64
C ASN A 153 12.03 -15.18 -5.99
N MET A 154 11.05 -14.65 -6.74
CA MET A 154 10.73 -15.15 -8.07
C MET A 154 11.89 -14.94 -9.06
N ARG A 155 12.55 -13.79 -9.00
CA ARG A 155 13.74 -13.50 -9.84
C ARG A 155 14.90 -14.42 -9.53
N THR A 156 15.19 -14.62 -8.25
CA THR A 156 16.25 -15.54 -7.80
C THR A 156 15.94 -16.96 -8.23
N GLY A 157 14.71 -17.46 -7.99
CA GLY A 157 14.29 -18.78 -8.42
C GLY A 157 14.34 -18.98 -9.94
N GLY A 158 13.97 -17.96 -10.71
CA GLY A 158 14.09 -17.97 -12.17
C GLY A 158 15.54 -18.02 -12.67
N ALA A 159 16.45 -17.31 -11.97
CA ALA A 159 17.88 -17.38 -12.27
C ALA A 159 18.48 -18.76 -11.93
N ASP A 160 18.10 -19.33 -10.79
CA ASP A 160 18.55 -20.66 -10.37
C ASP A 160 18.04 -21.75 -11.33
N ALA A 161 16.80 -21.63 -11.81
CA ALA A 161 16.25 -22.55 -12.80
C ALA A 161 17.04 -22.52 -14.11
N ARG A 162 17.46 -21.34 -14.55
CA ARG A 162 18.35 -21.19 -15.73
C ARG A 162 19.73 -21.82 -15.47
N ALA A 163 20.35 -21.45 -14.36
CA ALA A 163 21.67 -21.95 -14.00
C ALA A 163 21.70 -23.47 -13.95
N SER A 164 20.68 -24.10 -13.30
CA SER A 164 20.58 -25.56 -13.24
C SER A 164 20.40 -26.21 -14.61
N GLY A 165 19.61 -25.60 -15.52
CA GLY A 165 19.46 -26.06 -16.89
C GLY A 165 20.78 -26.00 -17.69
N TYR A 166 21.55 -24.91 -17.55
CA TYR A 166 22.88 -24.82 -18.18
C TYR A 166 23.89 -25.80 -17.61
N LEU A 167 23.89 -26.02 -16.28
CA LEU A 167 24.78 -26.99 -15.63
C LEU A 167 24.44 -28.42 -16.05
N ALA A 168 23.15 -28.76 -16.11
CA ALA A 168 22.71 -30.07 -16.60
C ALA A 168 23.16 -30.30 -18.06
N LYS A 169 23.00 -29.31 -18.92
CA LYS A 169 23.47 -29.38 -20.32
C LYS A 169 24.99 -29.52 -20.40
N ALA A 170 25.75 -28.80 -19.59
CA ALA A 170 27.20 -28.89 -19.54
C ALA A 170 27.66 -30.25 -19.00
N GLY A 171 27.01 -30.76 -17.97
CA GLY A 171 27.31 -32.10 -17.39
C GLY A 171 27.08 -33.22 -18.38
N ILE A 172 25.96 -33.17 -19.12
CA ILE A 172 25.65 -34.15 -20.16
C ILE A 172 26.71 -34.09 -21.29
N LYS A 173 27.08 -32.88 -21.74
CA LYS A 173 28.16 -32.74 -22.75
C LYS A 173 29.51 -33.21 -22.24
N GLY A 174 29.84 -32.97 -20.99
CA GLY A 174 31.08 -33.47 -20.36
C GLY A 174 31.10 -34.97 -20.25
N GLY A 175 29.96 -35.58 -19.87
CA GLY A 175 29.79 -37.03 -19.83
C GLY A 175 29.97 -37.70 -21.21
N ILE A 176 29.41 -37.09 -22.25
CA ILE A 176 29.56 -37.57 -23.64
C ILE A 176 31.04 -37.46 -24.08
N ALA A 177 31.69 -36.37 -23.79
CA ALA A 177 33.10 -36.17 -24.16
C ALA A 177 34.01 -37.22 -23.50
N ASN A 178 33.80 -37.53 -22.24
CA ASN A 178 34.54 -38.54 -21.50
C ASN A 178 34.24 -39.97 -22.04
N SER A 179 32.99 -40.30 -22.32
CA SER A 179 32.64 -41.62 -22.85
C SER A 179 33.18 -41.84 -24.28
N VAL A 180 33.25 -40.82 -25.09
CA VAL A 180 33.91 -40.88 -26.44
C VAL A 180 35.39 -41.03 -26.29
N LEU A 181 36.05 -40.35 -25.36
CA LEU A 181 37.48 -40.47 -25.10
C LEU A 181 37.83 -41.88 -24.59
N ASP A 182 37.05 -42.42 -23.66
CA ASP A 182 37.25 -43.76 -23.10
C ASP A 182 37.02 -44.83 -24.23
N GLY A 183 36.03 -44.64 -25.08
CA GLY A 183 35.77 -45.53 -26.21
C GLY A 183 36.91 -45.49 -27.25
N ALA A 184 37.48 -44.30 -27.49
CA ALA A 184 38.63 -44.15 -28.42
C ALA A 184 39.91 -44.78 -27.85
N ILE A 185 40.14 -44.67 -26.54
CA ILE A 185 41.28 -45.32 -25.85
C ILE A 185 41.13 -46.83 -25.86
N ALA A 186 39.93 -47.35 -25.62
CA ALA A 186 39.65 -48.79 -25.69
C ALA A 186 39.85 -49.36 -27.09
N ALA A 187 39.46 -48.61 -28.13
CA ALA A 187 39.65 -48.99 -29.53
C ALA A 187 41.13 -48.95 -29.98
N ALA A 188 41.92 -48.04 -29.44
CA ALA A 188 43.36 -47.91 -29.73
C ALA A 188 44.22 -48.90 -28.95
N GLY A 189 43.75 -49.40 -27.77
CA GLY A 189 44.45 -50.32 -26.93
C GLY A 189 44.18 -51.81 -27.20
N GLY A 190 43.28 -52.15 -28.12
CA GLY A 190 42.85 -53.54 -28.46
C GLY A 190 43.58 -54.18 -29.64
N GLY A 191 44.69 -53.62 -30.09
CA GLY A 191 45.52 -54.12 -31.18
C GLY A 191 46.89 -54.57 -30.70
N GLY A 192 46.92 -55.68 -29.90
CA GLY A 192 48.18 -56.32 -29.51
C GLY A 192 47.98 -57.83 -29.36
#